data_62dd2b1b58cac77f34035d18bdd7a6c9
#
_entry.id   62dd2b1b58cac77f34035d18bdd7a6c9
#
_cell.length_a   1.000
_cell.length_b   1.000
_cell.length_c   1.000
_cell.angle_alpha   90.00
_cell.angle_beta   90.00
_cell.angle_gamma   90.00
#
_symmetry.space_group_name_H-M   'P 1'
#
loop_
_entity.id
_entity.type
_entity.pdbx_description
1 polymer ?
#
loop_
_entity_poly.entity_id
_entity_poly.type
_entity_poly.pdbx_seq_one_letter_code
_entity_poly.pdbx_strand_id
1 'polypeptide(L)'
;MATIKDIANLVGVSSSTVSRVLNFDETLNVTDETKMKIFQVADELEYVSVRNRKKNKTQTIGILHWYTAEQELGDPYYLSIRLAVEKKCQEQKINTITVHSENCIDQLKNVDGIIAIGKFSFEEIEFIKKITNNIVFVDSSPDGSLYDSVVIDFREAVKVALDYLVDLGHTKIAYLGGKETYRDRIEYITDEREMTFIEYTKSKGIFNEDLIGIGDFTHKDGYKLMKKLLEGNDIPSACFIASDTIAVGAYKAVAEKDLKIPEDISILSFNDIPTAKYMIPSLTTVRVYTEFMGMAAVDLMLENIISNRCYRKKVVINAELKIRESCIKVK
;
A
#
# COMPACT_ATOMS: atom_id res chain seq x y z
N MET A 1 31.08 25.76 12.01
CA MET A 1 30.03 25.72 10.96
C MET A 1 29.53 27.13 10.75
N ALA A 2 29.62 27.62 9.54
CA ALA A 2 29.24 29.00 9.22
C ALA A 2 27.75 29.27 9.45
N THR A 3 27.41 30.46 9.88
CA THR A 3 26.05 30.91 10.16
C THR A 3 25.64 32.06 9.24
N ILE A 4 24.33 32.30 9.12
CA ILE A 4 23.81 33.49 8.41
C ILE A 4 24.45 34.79 8.95
N LYS A 5 24.76 34.81 10.25
CA LYS A 5 25.36 35.96 10.90
C LYS A 5 26.81 36.20 10.44
N ASP A 6 27.54 35.10 10.19
CA ASP A 6 28.93 35.21 9.67
C ASP A 6 28.95 35.77 8.24
N ILE A 7 28.03 35.30 7.36
CA ILE A 7 27.86 35.82 6.02
C ILE A 7 27.46 37.31 6.05
N ALA A 8 26.50 37.65 6.93
CA ALA A 8 26.01 39.01 7.08
C ALA A 8 27.15 39.99 7.47
N ASN A 9 28.01 39.56 8.39
CA ASN A 9 29.15 40.33 8.83
C ASN A 9 30.19 40.55 7.72
N LEU A 10 30.49 39.50 6.94
CA LEU A 10 31.49 39.60 5.84
C LEU A 10 30.97 40.41 4.64
N VAL A 11 29.70 40.36 4.34
CA VAL A 11 29.09 41.11 3.23
C VAL A 11 28.70 42.53 3.64
N GLY A 12 28.53 42.81 4.93
CA GLY A 12 28.12 44.10 5.46
C GLY A 12 26.60 44.36 5.34
N VAL A 13 25.77 43.32 5.44
CA VAL A 13 24.30 43.42 5.34
C VAL A 13 23.63 42.81 6.57
N SER A 14 22.31 42.98 6.69
CA SER A 14 21.57 42.35 7.79
C SER A 14 21.43 40.82 7.61
N SER A 15 21.37 40.09 8.72
CA SER A 15 21.10 38.63 8.69
C SER A 15 19.75 38.31 7.99
N SER A 16 18.77 39.22 8.07
CA SER A 16 17.49 39.04 7.39
C SER A 16 17.65 39.20 5.86
N THR A 17 18.50 40.11 5.41
CA THR A 17 18.84 40.29 3.97
C THR A 17 19.50 39.02 3.42
N VAL A 18 20.52 38.50 4.12
CA VAL A 18 21.19 37.25 3.74
C VAL A 18 20.18 36.07 3.68
N SER A 19 19.34 35.93 4.71
CA SER A 19 18.33 34.86 4.74
C SER A 19 17.36 34.94 3.57
N ARG A 20 16.88 36.14 3.23
CA ARG A 20 15.93 36.34 2.10
C ARG A 20 16.59 36.08 0.76
N VAL A 21 17.83 36.54 0.54
CA VAL A 21 18.59 36.29 -0.70
C VAL A 21 18.85 34.78 -0.87
N LEU A 22 19.31 34.08 0.17
CA LEU A 22 19.59 32.66 0.10
C LEU A 22 18.33 31.79 -0.05
N ASN A 23 17.14 32.33 0.26
CA ASN A 23 15.85 31.72 0.01
C ASN A 23 15.17 32.17 -1.29
N PHE A 24 15.88 32.89 -2.14
CA PHE A 24 15.38 33.39 -3.45
C PHE A 24 14.10 34.24 -3.34
N ASP A 25 14.02 35.11 -2.33
CA ASP A 25 12.86 35.96 -2.14
C ASP A 25 12.89 37.13 -3.15
N GLU A 26 12.06 37.04 -4.18
CA GLU A 26 11.95 38.01 -5.27
C GLU A 26 11.38 39.36 -4.82
N THR A 27 10.74 39.42 -3.66
CA THR A 27 10.17 40.67 -3.13
C THR A 27 11.23 41.57 -2.48
N LEU A 28 12.46 41.04 -2.31
CA LEU A 28 13.57 41.79 -1.70
C LEU A 28 14.27 42.72 -2.71
N ASN A 29 14.21 43.99 -2.47
CA ASN A 29 14.89 44.98 -3.28
C ASN A 29 16.35 45.12 -2.83
N VAL A 30 17.24 44.33 -3.42
CA VAL A 30 18.71 44.32 -3.20
C VAL A 30 19.40 44.27 -4.57
N THR A 31 20.50 44.99 -4.72
CA THR A 31 21.27 45.01 -5.98
C THR A 31 21.81 43.61 -6.32
N ASP A 32 21.92 43.31 -7.60
CA ASP A 32 22.44 42.02 -8.06
C ASP A 32 23.90 41.79 -7.63
N GLU A 33 24.68 42.84 -7.50
CA GLU A 33 26.04 42.82 -6.95
C GLU A 33 26.04 42.30 -5.49
N THR A 34 25.10 42.78 -4.66
CA THR A 34 24.98 42.35 -3.29
C THR A 34 24.50 40.91 -3.20
N LYS A 35 23.57 40.51 -4.09
CA LYS A 35 23.13 39.09 -4.17
C LYS A 35 24.29 38.18 -4.51
N MET A 36 25.06 38.50 -5.55
CA MET A 36 26.22 37.70 -5.95
C MET A 36 27.26 37.60 -4.84
N LYS A 37 27.55 38.69 -4.14
CA LYS A 37 28.50 38.70 -3.02
C LYS A 37 28.02 37.81 -1.85
N ILE A 38 26.71 37.80 -1.58
CA ILE A 38 26.13 36.89 -0.55
C ILE A 38 26.30 35.41 -0.97
N PHE A 39 26.03 35.07 -2.24
CA PHE A 39 26.22 33.70 -2.72
C PHE A 39 27.68 33.27 -2.71
N GLN A 40 28.59 34.13 -3.14
CA GLN A 40 30.03 33.88 -3.15
C GLN A 40 30.55 33.61 -1.71
N VAL A 41 30.25 34.50 -0.76
CA VAL A 41 30.67 34.32 0.65
C VAL A 41 30.01 33.11 1.28
N ALA A 42 28.77 32.79 0.90
CA ALA A 42 28.12 31.56 1.39
C ALA A 42 28.82 30.29 0.87
N ASP A 43 29.30 30.30 -0.38
CA ASP A 43 30.05 29.19 -0.98
C ASP A 43 31.45 29.09 -0.35
N GLU A 44 32.20 30.19 -0.22
CA GLU A 44 33.52 30.23 0.44
C GLU A 44 33.50 29.74 1.88
N LEU A 45 32.41 29.99 2.60
CA LEU A 45 32.20 29.54 3.97
C LEU A 45 31.59 28.13 4.06
N GLU A 46 31.37 27.46 2.95
CA GLU A 46 30.62 26.18 2.87
C GLU A 46 29.31 26.24 3.67
N TYR A 47 28.60 27.36 3.57
CA TYR A 47 27.37 27.59 4.30
C TYR A 47 26.27 26.72 3.75
N VAL A 48 25.76 25.82 4.59
CA VAL A 48 24.56 25.02 4.29
C VAL A 48 23.35 25.66 4.96
N SER A 49 22.38 26.10 4.19
CA SER A 49 21.15 26.68 4.72
C SER A 49 20.43 25.70 5.65
N VAL A 50 19.62 26.21 6.59
CA VAL A 50 18.84 25.38 7.51
C VAL A 50 17.95 24.37 6.74
N ARG A 51 17.44 24.77 5.56
CA ARG A 51 16.67 23.93 4.66
C ARG A 51 17.53 22.79 4.08
N ASN A 52 18.77 23.10 3.67
CA ASN A 52 19.71 22.10 3.14
C ASN A 52 20.36 21.26 4.27
N ARG A 53 20.46 21.79 5.51
CA ARG A 53 20.91 21.01 6.69
C ARG A 53 19.88 19.92 7.05
N LYS A 54 18.58 20.22 6.97
CA LYS A 54 17.52 19.20 7.09
C LYS A 54 17.62 18.15 6.00
N LYS A 55 18.03 18.55 4.78
CA LYS A 55 18.21 17.63 3.64
C LYS A 55 19.45 16.75 3.77
N ASN A 56 20.50 17.22 4.50
CA ASN A 56 21.73 16.46 4.74
C ASN A 56 21.71 15.66 6.06
N LYS A 57 20.69 15.81 6.92
CA LYS A 57 20.49 14.94 8.07
C LYS A 57 19.96 13.61 7.55
N THR A 58 20.67 12.52 7.82
CA THR A 58 20.16 11.18 7.54
C THR A 58 18.81 11.02 8.24
N GLN A 59 17.75 10.87 7.46
CA GLN A 59 16.41 10.70 7.98
C GLN A 59 16.24 9.28 8.48
N THR A 60 15.37 9.11 9.47
CA THR A 60 14.95 7.79 9.96
C THR A 60 13.44 7.66 9.82
N ILE A 61 12.99 6.67 9.05
CA ILE A 61 11.57 6.39 8.85
C ILE A 61 11.20 5.11 9.60
N GLY A 62 10.16 5.20 10.42
CA GLY A 62 9.52 4.05 11.03
C GLY A 62 8.60 3.34 10.04
N ILE A 63 8.70 2.03 9.95
CA ILE A 63 7.78 1.19 9.20
C ILE A 63 6.96 0.42 10.22
N LEU A 64 5.70 0.79 10.37
CA LEU A 64 4.76 0.07 11.23
C LEU A 64 3.95 -0.89 10.38
N HIS A 65 4.11 -2.17 10.66
CA HIS A 65 3.49 -3.22 9.89
C HIS A 65 2.30 -3.83 10.62
N TRP A 66 1.15 -3.93 9.94
CA TRP A 66 -0.07 -4.50 10.51
C TRP A 66 0.01 -6.01 10.73
N TYR A 67 0.57 -6.76 9.76
CA TYR A 67 0.80 -8.20 9.90
C TYR A 67 1.95 -8.49 10.87
N THR A 68 1.85 -9.63 11.56
CA THR A 68 3.00 -10.22 12.25
C THR A 68 4.00 -10.79 11.24
N ALA A 69 5.24 -11.04 11.66
CA ALA A 69 6.24 -11.66 10.79
C ALA A 69 5.79 -13.06 10.28
N GLU A 70 5.02 -13.80 11.07
CA GLU A 70 4.46 -15.10 10.69
C GLU A 70 3.37 -14.95 9.61
N GLN A 71 2.50 -13.96 9.75
CA GLN A 71 1.47 -13.66 8.74
C GLN A 71 2.08 -13.22 7.41
N GLU A 72 3.15 -12.41 7.44
CA GLU A 72 3.88 -12.03 6.21
C GLU A 72 4.44 -13.23 5.43
N LEU A 73 4.91 -14.27 6.14
CA LEU A 73 5.39 -15.50 5.50
C LEU A 73 4.25 -16.27 4.84
N GLY A 74 3.06 -16.18 5.41
CA GLY A 74 1.86 -16.84 4.89
C GLY A 74 1.24 -16.14 3.68
N ASP A 75 1.27 -14.81 3.65
CA ASP A 75 0.75 -13.98 2.56
C ASP A 75 1.77 -12.90 2.17
N PRO A 76 2.41 -12.99 1.00
CA PRO A 76 3.48 -12.10 0.59
C PRO A 76 3.02 -10.69 0.15
N TYR A 77 1.72 -10.39 0.19
CA TYR A 77 1.19 -9.09 -0.26
C TYR A 77 1.82 -7.92 0.50
N TYR A 78 1.66 -7.89 1.82
CA TYR A 78 2.21 -6.82 2.66
C TYR A 78 3.74 -6.89 2.77
N LEU A 79 4.32 -8.09 2.73
CA LEU A 79 5.77 -8.28 2.65
C LEU A 79 6.36 -7.55 1.44
N SER A 80 5.72 -7.68 0.27
CA SER A 80 6.18 -7.04 -0.97
C SER A 80 6.15 -5.52 -0.87
N ILE A 81 5.12 -4.94 -0.25
CA ILE A 81 5.04 -3.49 0.00
C ILE A 81 6.16 -3.03 0.94
N ARG A 82 6.36 -3.75 2.06
CA ARG A 82 7.41 -3.41 3.04
C ARG A 82 8.81 -3.46 2.42
N LEU A 83 9.12 -4.52 1.69
CA LEU A 83 10.42 -4.64 1.02
C LEU A 83 10.65 -3.52 0.00
N ALA A 84 9.60 -3.07 -0.71
CA ALA A 84 9.70 -1.94 -1.61
C ALA A 84 9.97 -0.61 -0.87
N VAL A 85 9.33 -0.39 0.29
CA VAL A 85 9.61 0.76 1.16
C VAL A 85 11.06 0.74 1.63
N GLU A 86 11.53 -0.40 2.17
CA GLU A 86 12.90 -0.57 2.68
C GLU A 86 13.93 -0.35 1.57
N LYS A 87 13.73 -0.95 0.40
CA LYS A 87 14.60 -0.78 -0.78
C LYS A 87 14.69 0.69 -1.21
N LYS A 88 13.55 1.35 -1.35
CA LYS A 88 13.51 2.77 -1.73
C LYS A 88 14.20 3.67 -0.71
N CYS A 89 13.99 3.42 0.59
CA CYS A 89 14.70 4.12 1.67
C CYS A 89 16.21 3.91 1.58
N GLN A 90 16.67 2.68 1.34
CA GLN A 90 18.08 2.37 1.17
C GLN A 90 18.71 3.12 -0.02
N GLU A 91 18.02 3.16 -1.17
CA GLU A 91 18.45 3.92 -2.36
C GLU A 91 18.59 5.43 -2.07
N GLN A 92 17.74 5.95 -1.20
CA GLN A 92 17.74 7.37 -0.77
C GLN A 92 18.65 7.64 0.45
N LYS A 93 19.38 6.62 0.95
CA LYS A 93 20.23 6.70 2.16
C LYS A 93 19.46 7.12 3.42
N ILE A 94 18.25 6.61 3.57
CA ILE A 94 17.36 6.80 4.70
C ILE A 94 17.42 5.58 5.60
N ASN A 95 17.55 5.78 6.91
CA ASN A 95 17.48 4.70 7.88
C ASN A 95 16.03 4.25 8.06
N THR A 96 15.82 2.95 8.26
CA THR A 96 14.50 2.39 8.56
C THR A 96 14.50 1.65 9.88
N ILE A 97 13.40 1.72 10.61
CA ILE A 97 13.11 0.91 11.80
C ILE A 97 11.77 0.22 11.53
N THR A 98 11.79 -1.09 11.36
CA THR A 98 10.57 -1.88 11.09
C THR A 98 10.04 -2.49 12.38
N VAL A 99 8.74 -2.33 12.62
CA VAL A 99 8.03 -2.81 13.81
C VAL A 99 6.77 -3.55 13.38
N HIS A 100 6.62 -4.79 13.87
CA HIS A 100 5.47 -5.66 13.59
C HIS A 100 4.45 -5.74 14.75
N SER A 101 4.67 -5.04 15.86
CA SER A 101 3.83 -5.15 17.06
C SER A 101 3.75 -3.83 17.81
N GLU A 102 2.59 -3.54 18.41
CA GLU A 102 2.40 -2.38 19.28
C GLU A 102 3.36 -2.36 20.47
N ASN A 103 3.71 -3.51 21.02
CA ASN A 103 4.63 -3.61 22.13
C ASN A 103 6.05 -3.13 21.81
N CYS A 104 6.38 -2.95 20.52
CA CYS A 104 7.67 -2.46 20.06
C CYS A 104 7.62 -1.03 19.52
N ILE A 105 6.47 -0.37 19.56
CA ILE A 105 6.23 0.98 18.98
C ILE A 105 7.13 2.04 19.65
N ASP A 106 7.57 1.79 20.88
CA ASP A 106 8.56 2.64 21.58
C ASP A 106 9.89 2.79 20.81
N GLN A 107 10.22 1.86 19.92
CA GLN A 107 11.39 1.93 19.04
C GLN A 107 11.23 3.05 17.98
N LEU A 108 10.00 3.51 17.73
CA LEU A 108 9.71 4.56 16.77
C LEU A 108 9.75 5.98 17.35
N LYS A 109 10.09 6.15 18.65
CA LYS A 109 10.02 7.47 19.33
C LYS A 109 10.87 8.58 18.71
N ASN A 110 11.90 8.24 17.93
CA ASN A 110 12.85 9.22 17.38
C ASN A 110 12.87 9.21 15.84
N VAL A 111 11.81 8.76 15.17
CA VAL A 111 11.73 8.75 13.72
C VAL A 111 11.23 10.09 13.18
N ASP A 112 11.66 10.47 11.99
CA ASP A 112 11.24 11.70 11.32
C ASP A 112 9.83 11.54 10.68
N GLY A 113 9.37 10.30 10.44
CA GLY A 113 8.03 9.94 9.94
C GLY A 113 7.74 8.46 10.07
N ILE A 114 6.47 8.08 9.94
CA ILE A 114 5.99 6.69 10.00
C ILE A 114 5.22 6.33 8.74
N ILE A 115 5.63 5.24 8.07
CA ILE A 115 4.86 4.58 7.03
C ILE A 115 4.12 3.41 7.68
N ALA A 116 2.79 3.52 7.78
CA ALA A 116 1.91 2.53 8.38
C ALA A 116 1.30 1.65 7.29
N ILE A 117 1.71 0.37 7.21
CA ILE A 117 1.31 -0.58 6.17
C ILE A 117 0.22 -1.48 6.71
N GLY A 118 -0.97 -1.43 6.09
CA GLY A 118 -2.15 -2.21 6.46
C GLY A 118 -3.24 -1.38 7.12
N LYS A 119 -3.98 -1.97 8.05
CA LYS A 119 -5.22 -1.42 8.62
C LYS A 119 -5.08 -1.23 10.13
N PHE A 120 -5.35 -0.02 10.59
CA PHE A 120 -5.16 0.38 11.98
C PHE A 120 -6.46 0.93 12.55
N SER A 121 -6.74 0.60 13.81
CA SER A 121 -7.88 1.14 14.54
C SER A 121 -7.69 2.63 14.87
N PHE A 122 -8.75 3.28 15.27
CA PHE A 122 -8.68 4.68 15.69
C PHE A 122 -7.70 4.87 16.86
N GLU A 123 -7.69 3.95 17.83
CA GLU A 123 -6.83 3.98 18.99
C GLU A 123 -5.35 3.81 18.62
N GLU A 124 -5.05 2.88 17.71
CA GLU A 124 -3.70 2.70 17.16
C GLU A 124 -3.22 3.97 16.45
N ILE A 125 -4.07 4.60 15.64
CA ILE A 125 -3.75 5.84 14.93
C ILE A 125 -3.47 6.99 15.90
N GLU A 126 -4.30 7.17 16.92
CA GLU A 126 -4.07 8.19 17.95
C GLU A 126 -2.78 7.94 18.76
N PHE A 127 -2.37 6.68 18.89
CA PHE A 127 -1.08 6.35 19.49
C PHE A 127 0.10 6.71 18.57
N ILE A 128 0.03 6.35 17.29
CA ILE A 128 1.05 6.69 16.28
C ILE A 128 1.22 8.22 16.18
N LYS A 129 0.14 8.96 16.23
CA LYS A 129 0.11 10.43 16.16
C LYS A 129 0.88 11.11 17.32
N LYS A 130 0.94 10.47 18.49
CA LYS A 130 1.75 10.98 19.62
C LYS A 130 3.26 10.92 19.33
N ILE A 131 3.70 10.08 18.40
CA ILE A 131 5.11 9.91 18.04
C ILE A 131 5.51 10.96 16.99
N THR A 132 4.73 11.10 15.91
CA THR A 132 5.00 12.03 14.83
C THR A 132 3.72 12.44 14.11
N ASN A 133 3.72 13.66 13.54
CA ASN A 133 2.65 14.13 12.66
C ASN A 133 2.88 13.74 11.18
N ASN A 134 4.07 13.22 10.84
CA ASN A 134 4.40 12.77 9.49
C ASN A 134 4.03 11.29 9.36
N ILE A 135 2.81 11.02 8.93
CA ILE A 135 2.28 9.66 8.78
C ILE A 135 1.79 9.48 7.35
N VAL A 136 2.18 8.37 6.73
CA VAL A 136 1.66 7.91 5.44
C VAL A 136 1.08 6.52 5.63
N PHE A 137 -0.20 6.35 5.31
CA PHE A 137 -0.85 5.04 5.33
C PHE A 137 -0.70 4.35 3.97
N VAL A 138 -0.51 3.03 3.98
CA VAL A 138 -0.46 2.21 2.77
C VAL A 138 -1.50 1.09 2.89
N ASP A 139 -2.30 0.90 1.86
CA ASP A 139 -3.43 -0.04 1.80
C ASP A 139 -4.62 0.34 2.71
N SER A 140 -4.59 1.52 3.26
CA SER A 140 -5.71 2.13 3.98
C SER A 140 -5.67 3.66 3.88
N SER A 141 -6.80 4.30 4.09
CA SER A 141 -6.92 5.77 4.09
C SER A 141 -7.93 6.16 5.18
N PRO A 142 -7.52 6.12 6.46
CA PRO A 142 -8.44 6.27 7.58
C PRO A 142 -9.07 7.67 7.65
N ASP A 143 -8.31 8.71 7.33
CA ASP A 143 -8.80 10.09 7.23
C ASP A 143 -7.95 10.88 6.22
N GLY A 144 -8.51 11.08 5.03
CA GLY A 144 -7.82 11.81 3.94
C GLY A 144 -7.63 13.31 4.20
N SER A 145 -8.27 13.88 5.22
CA SER A 145 -8.06 15.27 5.63
C SER A 145 -6.84 15.43 6.55
N LEU A 146 -6.47 14.38 7.26
CA LEU A 146 -5.40 14.38 8.27
C LEU A 146 -4.12 13.70 7.80
N TYR A 147 -4.21 12.67 6.94
CA TYR A 147 -3.08 11.82 6.59
C TYR A 147 -2.90 11.64 5.09
N ASP A 148 -1.65 11.51 4.66
CA ASP A 148 -1.34 11.03 3.33
C ASP A 148 -1.59 9.52 3.24
N SER A 149 -1.99 9.04 2.06
CA SER A 149 -2.21 7.62 1.86
C SER A 149 -1.89 7.16 0.44
N VAL A 150 -1.51 5.88 0.32
CA VAL A 150 -1.35 5.15 -0.94
C VAL A 150 -2.26 3.95 -0.91
N VAL A 151 -3.20 3.88 -1.83
CA VAL A 151 -4.23 2.83 -1.89
C VAL A 151 -4.40 2.32 -3.32
N ILE A 152 -5.15 1.24 -3.48
CA ILE A 152 -5.68 0.78 -4.76
C ILE A 152 -7.18 1.02 -4.82
N ASP A 153 -7.74 1.06 -6.03
CA ASP A 153 -9.18 1.08 -6.24
C ASP A 153 -9.69 -0.36 -6.32
N PHE A 154 -9.99 -0.95 -5.15
CA PHE A 154 -10.53 -2.31 -5.06
C PHE A 154 -11.86 -2.45 -5.81
N ARG A 155 -12.72 -1.43 -5.75
CA ARG A 155 -14.04 -1.48 -6.37
C ARG A 155 -13.94 -1.59 -7.88
N GLU A 156 -13.12 -0.74 -8.50
CA GLU A 156 -12.93 -0.79 -9.95
C GLU A 156 -12.23 -2.08 -10.38
N ALA A 157 -11.20 -2.49 -9.64
CA ALA A 157 -10.46 -3.72 -9.93
C ALA A 157 -11.33 -4.98 -9.87
N VAL A 158 -12.25 -5.08 -8.88
CA VAL A 158 -13.18 -6.20 -8.77
C VAL A 158 -14.23 -6.16 -9.89
N LYS A 159 -14.74 -4.98 -10.25
CA LYS A 159 -15.67 -4.86 -11.37
C LYS A 159 -15.06 -5.35 -12.68
N VAL A 160 -13.84 -4.93 -13.00
CA VAL A 160 -13.10 -5.38 -14.19
C VAL A 160 -12.94 -6.91 -14.19
N ALA A 161 -12.62 -7.50 -13.04
CA ALA A 161 -12.49 -8.95 -12.89
C ALA A 161 -13.83 -9.68 -13.12
N LEU A 162 -14.91 -9.15 -12.57
CA LEU A 162 -16.25 -9.74 -12.72
C LEU A 162 -16.84 -9.53 -14.10
N ASP A 163 -16.62 -8.36 -14.73
CA ASP A 163 -17.01 -8.13 -16.12
C ASP A 163 -16.35 -9.17 -17.04
N TYR A 164 -15.05 -9.45 -16.83
CA TYR A 164 -14.35 -10.49 -17.58
C TYR A 164 -15.00 -11.88 -17.42
N LEU A 165 -15.37 -12.30 -16.21
CA LEU A 165 -16.07 -13.58 -16.00
C LEU A 165 -17.45 -13.61 -16.63
N VAL A 166 -18.21 -12.51 -16.53
CA VAL A 166 -19.54 -12.39 -17.15
C VAL A 166 -19.44 -12.39 -18.68
N ASP A 167 -18.45 -11.73 -19.27
CA ASP A 167 -18.19 -11.72 -20.71
C ASP A 167 -17.80 -13.13 -21.24
N LEU A 168 -17.20 -13.96 -20.39
CA LEU A 168 -16.98 -15.39 -20.68
C LEU A 168 -18.27 -16.24 -20.56
N GLY A 169 -19.40 -15.65 -20.16
CA GLY A 169 -20.70 -16.31 -20.04
C GLY A 169 -20.97 -16.93 -18.66
N HIS A 170 -20.15 -16.66 -17.64
CA HIS A 170 -20.40 -17.16 -16.29
C HIS A 170 -21.54 -16.38 -15.63
N THR A 171 -22.59 -17.07 -15.21
CA THR A 171 -23.72 -16.53 -14.45
C THR A 171 -23.81 -17.09 -13.04
N LYS A 172 -23.10 -18.18 -12.75
CA LYS A 172 -22.99 -18.80 -11.44
C LYS A 172 -21.57 -18.68 -10.96
N ILE A 173 -21.29 -17.59 -10.23
CA ILE A 173 -19.96 -17.22 -9.77
C ILE A 173 -19.93 -17.28 -8.24
N ALA A 174 -19.00 -18.04 -7.69
CA ALA A 174 -18.74 -18.07 -6.24
C ALA A 174 -17.74 -17.00 -5.85
N TYR A 175 -17.76 -16.64 -4.57
CA TYR A 175 -16.75 -15.79 -3.91
C TYR A 175 -16.08 -16.53 -2.75
N LEU A 176 -14.76 -16.53 -2.73
CA LEU A 176 -13.98 -16.97 -1.57
C LEU A 176 -13.12 -15.82 -1.07
N GLY A 177 -13.30 -15.44 0.19
CA GLY A 177 -12.60 -14.34 0.81
C GLY A 177 -12.10 -14.66 2.22
N GLY A 178 -11.47 -13.66 2.83
CA GLY A 178 -10.97 -13.75 4.19
C GLY A 178 -11.50 -12.61 5.07
N LYS A 179 -11.50 -12.85 6.36
CA LYS A 179 -11.82 -11.85 7.38
C LYS A 179 -10.56 -11.14 7.83
N GLU A 180 -10.66 -9.85 7.95
CA GLU A 180 -9.63 -9.00 8.55
C GLU A 180 -10.18 -8.38 9.83
N THR A 181 -9.33 -8.24 10.84
CA THR A 181 -9.71 -7.62 12.12
C THR A 181 -8.65 -6.60 12.51
N TYR A 182 -9.03 -5.56 13.24
CA TYR A 182 -8.04 -4.74 13.92
C TYR A 182 -7.35 -5.59 15.00
N ARG A 183 -6.10 -5.26 15.31
CA ARG A 183 -5.30 -6.01 16.30
C ARG A 183 -5.86 -5.91 17.71
N ASP A 184 -6.38 -4.74 18.07
CA ASP A 184 -6.85 -4.38 19.39
C ASP A 184 -8.32 -4.77 19.66
N ARG A 185 -9.03 -5.28 18.65
CA ARG A 185 -10.48 -5.61 18.76
C ARG A 185 -10.89 -6.74 17.82
N ILE A 186 -11.97 -7.42 18.23
CA ILE A 186 -12.60 -8.50 17.45
C ILE A 186 -13.50 -7.94 16.33
N GLU A 187 -13.48 -6.63 16.09
CA GLU A 187 -14.30 -5.99 15.06
C GLU A 187 -13.75 -6.35 13.68
N TYR A 188 -14.64 -6.85 12.81
CA TYR A 188 -14.28 -7.18 11.43
C TYR A 188 -14.18 -5.92 10.59
N ILE A 189 -13.11 -5.85 9.82
CA ILE A 189 -12.94 -4.84 8.79
C ILE A 189 -13.67 -5.33 7.55
N THR A 190 -14.59 -4.52 7.05
CA THR A 190 -15.32 -4.86 5.82
C THR A 190 -14.36 -4.85 4.63
N ASP A 191 -14.27 -5.97 3.89
CA ASP A 191 -13.46 -6.08 2.70
C ASP A 191 -14.21 -5.48 1.49
N GLU A 192 -13.61 -4.48 0.85
CA GLU A 192 -14.20 -3.83 -0.33
C GLU A 192 -14.37 -4.80 -1.51
N ARG A 193 -13.56 -5.86 -1.59
CA ARG A 193 -13.68 -6.90 -2.63
C ARG A 193 -14.96 -7.70 -2.45
N GLU A 194 -15.26 -8.11 -1.22
CA GLU A 194 -16.50 -8.82 -0.87
C GLU A 194 -17.73 -7.94 -1.13
N MET A 195 -17.72 -6.72 -0.62
CA MET A 195 -18.83 -5.78 -0.83
C MET A 195 -19.09 -5.53 -2.30
N THR A 196 -18.03 -5.28 -3.08
CA THR A 196 -18.16 -5.01 -4.51
C THR A 196 -18.66 -6.24 -5.26
N PHE A 197 -18.20 -7.44 -4.90
CA PHE A 197 -18.72 -8.69 -5.47
C PHE A 197 -20.21 -8.83 -5.23
N ILE A 198 -20.68 -8.62 -4.00
CA ILE A 198 -22.10 -8.72 -3.64
C ILE A 198 -22.94 -7.67 -4.38
N GLU A 199 -22.51 -6.41 -4.38
CA GLU A 199 -23.20 -5.32 -5.07
C GLU A 199 -23.27 -5.57 -6.57
N TYR A 200 -22.16 -5.98 -7.19
CA TYR A 200 -22.09 -6.25 -8.62
C TYR A 200 -22.99 -7.42 -9.02
N THR A 201 -22.89 -8.56 -8.34
CA THR A 201 -23.67 -9.76 -8.68
C THR A 201 -25.17 -9.55 -8.43
N LYS A 202 -25.55 -8.79 -7.40
CA LYS A 202 -26.94 -8.33 -7.20
C LYS A 202 -27.42 -7.46 -8.37
N SER A 203 -26.61 -6.52 -8.84
CA SER A 203 -26.97 -5.63 -9.94
C SER A 203 -27.18 -6.38 -11.27
N LYS A 204 -26.48 -7.50 -11.46
CA LYS A 204 -26.60 -8.38 -12.63
C LYS A 204 -27.69 -9.47 -12.47
N GLY A 205 -28.32 -9.59 -11.29
CA GLY A 205 -29.32 -10.62 -11.00
C GLY A 205 -28.78 -12.04 -10.90
N ILE A 206 -27.48 -12.19 -10.61
CA ILE A 206 -26.75 -13.47 -10.49
C ILE A 206 -26.22 -13.75 -9.08
N PHE A 207 -26.60 -12.95 -8.09
CA PHE A 207 -26.18 -13.12 -6.70
C PHE A 207 -26.77 -14.39 -6.08
N ASN A 208 -25.94 -15.17 -5.42
CA ASN A 208 -26.36 -16.32 -4.60
C ASN A 208 -25.54 -16.35 -3.32
N GLU A 209 -26.21 -16.21 -2.17
CA GLU A 209 -25.58 -16.19 -0.84
C GLU A 209 -24.88 -17.51 -0.50
N ASP A 210 -25.42 -18.65 -0.96
CA ASP A 210 -24.85 -19.98 -0.73
C ASP A 210 -23.47 -20.17 -1.40
N LEU A 211 -23.10 -19.29 -2.32
CA LEU A 211 -21.83 -19.32 -3.03
C LEU A 211 -20.79 -18.40 -2.42
N ILE A 212 -21.05 -17.82 -1.24
CA ILE A 212 -20.10 -16.96 -0.50
C ILE A 212 -19.39 -17.81 0.57
N GLY A 213 -18.08 -17.90 0.46
CA GLY A 213 -17.21 -18.55 1.45
C GLY A 213 -16.23 -17.56 2.08
N ILE A 214 -16.31 -17.39 3.41
CA ILE A 214 -15.43 -16.49 4.16
C ILE A 214 -14.67 -17.28 5.23
N GLY A 215 -13.33 -17.19 5.17
CA GLY A 215 -12.39 -17.79 6.15
C GLY A 215 -11.32 -16.78 6.53
N ASP A 216 -10.09 -17.23 6.70
CA ASP A 216 -8.92 -16.39 6.84
C ASP A 216 -8.15 -16.30 5.50
N PHE A 217 -7.25 -15.32 5.36
CA PHE A 217 -6.40 -15.17 4.16
C PHE A 217 -5.26 -16.22 4.14
N THR A 218 -5.60 -17.50 4.26
CA THR A 218 -4.64 -18.61 4.30
C THR A 218 -4.89 -19.66 3.23
N HIS A 219 -3.85 -20.36 2.80
CA HIS A 219 -3.97 -21.53 1.92
C HIS A 219 -4.90 -22.61 2.53
N LYS A 220 -4.82 -22.81 3.86
CA LYS A 220 -5.61 -23.81 4.59
C LYS A 220 -7.10 -23.51 4.50
N ASP A 221 -7.49 -22.25 4.65
CA ASP A 221 -8.90 -21.88 4.55
C ASP A 221 -9.38 -21.84 3.11
N GLY A 222 -8.53 -21.42 2.17
CA GLY A 222 -8.82 -21.57 0.74
C GLY A 222 -9.16 -23.03 0.35
N TYR A 223 -8.37 -23.98 0.86
CA TYR A 223 -8.65 -25.40 0.65
C TYR A 223 -10.01 -25.82 1.28
N LYS A 224 -10.27 -25.46 2.54
CA LYS A 224 -11.52 -25.84 3.23
C LYS A 224 -12.76 -25.24 2.58
N LEU A 225 -12.68 -23.92 2.23
CA LEU A 225 -13.79 -23.22 1.62
C LEU A 225 -14.13 -23.77 0.23
N MET A 226 -13.13 -24.00 -0.61
CA MET A 226 -13.33 -24.63 -1.91
C MET A 226 -13.86 -26.04 -1.78
N LYS A 227 -13.31 -26.85 -0.85
CA LYS A 227 -13.81 -28.22 -0.61
C LYS A 227 -15.29 -28.22 -0.24
N LYS A 228 -15.70 -27.31 0.69
CA LYS A 228 -17.12 -27.16 1.07
C LYS A 228 -17.98 -26.75 -0.14
N LEU A 229 -17.49 -25.81 -0.95
CA LEU A 229 -18.20 -25.35 -2.15
C LEU A 229 -18.42 -26.49 -3.15
N LEU A 230 -17.45 -27.40 -3.31
CA LEU A 230 -17.49 -28.55 -4.21
C LEU A 230 -18.24 -29.77 -3.64
N GLU A 231 -18.69 -29.74 -2.39
CA GLU A 231 -19.59 -30.75 -1.78
C GLU A 231 -21.05 -30.51 -2.15
N GLY A 232 -21.41 -29.32 -2.65
CA GLY A 232 -22.74 -28.99 -3.13
C GLY A 232 -23.12 -29.77 -4.40
N ASN A 233 -24.44 -30.00 -4.60
CA ASN A 233 -24.94 -30.69 -5.79
C ASN A 233 -24.83 -29.86 -7.06
N ASP A 234 -24.54 -28.57 -6.95
CA ASP A 234 -24.58 -27.61 -8.05
C ASP A 234 -23.34 -26.70 -7.98
N ILE A 235 -22.25 -27.19 -8.58
CA ILE A 235 -20.94 -26.53 -8.61
C ILE A 235 -21.00 -25.23 -9.42
N PRO A 236 -20.44 -24.10 -8.93
CA PRO A 236 -20.36 -22.87 -9.71
C PRO A 236 -19.41 -23.02 -10.91
N SER A 237 -19.75 -22.37 -12.03
CA SER A 237 -18.91 -22.41 -13.23
C SER A 237 -17.66 -21.55 -13.12
N ALA A 238 -17.65 -20.58 -12.19
CA ALA A 238 -16.47 -19.76 -11.86
C ALA A 238 -16.40 -19.44 -10.37
N CYS A 239 -15.20 -19.14 -9.91
CA CYS A 239 -14.94 -18.67 -8.56
C CYS A 239 -14.04 -17.43 -8.62
N PHE A 240 -14.51 -16.31 -8.05
CA PHE A 240 -13.67 -15.14 -7.78
C PHE A 240 -13.10 -15.24 -6.35
N ILE A 241 -11.80 -15.24 -6.23
CA ILE A 241 -11.07 -15.44 -4.97
C ILE A 241 -10.32 -14.18 -4.57
N ALA A 242 -10.54 -13.69 -3.35
CA ALA A 242 -10.03 -12.40 -2.90
C ALA A 242 -8.50 -12.31 -2.76
N SER A 243 -7.78 -13.45 -2.77
CA SER A 243 -6.31 -13.48 -2.69
C SER A 243 -5.76 -14.73 -3.35
N ASP A 244 -4.63 -14.57 -4.05
CA ASP A 244 -3.91 -15.71 -4.65
C ASP A 244 -3.47 -16.72 -3.59
N THR A 245 -3.20 -16.29 -2.38
CA THR A 245 -2.90 -17.17 -1.23
C THR A 245 -4.06 -18.14 -0.96
N ILE A 246 -5.30 -17.64 -0.95
CA ILE A 246 -6.50 -18.47 -0.85
C ILE A 246 -6.62 -19.37 -2.08
N ALA A 247 -6.33 -18.85 -3.30
CA ALA A 247 -6.46 -19.58 -4.55
C ALA A 247 -5.53 -20.80 -4.61
N VAL A 248 -4.32 -20.73 -4.07
CA VAL A 248 -3.40 -21.90 -3.97
C VAL A 248 -4.06 -23.07 -3.23
N GLY A 249 -4.74 -22.77 -2.10
CA GLY A 249 -5.47 -23.79 -1.37
C GLY A 249 -6.70 -24.33 -2.13
N ALA A 250 -7.41 -23.44 -2.82
CA ALA A 250 -8.56 -23.79 -3.65
C ALA A 250 -8.18 -24.75 -4.79
N TYR A 251 -7.06 -24.51 -5.48
CA TYR A 251 -6.54 -25.40 -6.53
C TYR A 251 -6.34 -26.84 -6.03
N LYS A 252 -5.77 -26.98 -4.82
CA LYS A 252 -5.61 -28.30 -4.21
C LYS A 252 -6.94 -29.01 -3.99
N ALA A 253 -7.97 -28.30 -3.50
CA ALA A 253 -9.29 -28.87 -3.27
C ALA A 253 -9.97 -29.31 -4.57
N VAL A 254 -9.84 -28.52 -5.66
CA VAL A 254 -10.35 -28.87 -7.00
C VAL A 254 -9.67 -30.13 -7.53
N ALA A 255 -8.34 -30.20 -7.44
CA ALA A 255 -7.58 -31.38 -7.87
C ALA A 255 -7.92 -32.65 -7.09
N GLU A 256 -8.15 -32.56 -5.78
CA GLU A 256 -8.56 -33.72 -4.94
C GLU A 256 -9.97 -34.25 -5.26
N LYS A 257 -10.77 -33.46 -5.96
CA LYS A 257 -12.10 -33.85 -6.45
C LYS A 257 -12.08 -34.35 -7.91
N ASP A 258 -10.87 -34.52 -8.50
CA ASP A 258 -10.68 -34.88 -9.90
C ASP A 258 -11.34 -33.89 -10.90
N LEU A 259 -11.61 -32.66 -10.43
CA LEU A 259 -12.11 -31.57 -11.28
C LEU A 259 -10.97 -30.82 -11.94
N LYS A 260 -11.23 -30.25 -13.08
CA LYS A 260 -10.26 -29.52 -13.91
C LYS A 260 -10.50 -28.03 -13.88
N ILE A 261 -9.42 -27.28 -13.74
CA ILE A 261 -9.37 -25.84 -13.96
C ILE A 261 -8.76 -25.65 -15.36
N PRO A 262 -9.37 -24.92 -16.24
CA PRO A 262 -10.64 -24.16 -16.11
C PRO A 262 -11.90 -24.93 -16.57
N GLU A 263 -11.80 -26.20 -17.02
CA GLU A 263 -12.85 -26.89 -17.76
C GLU A 263 -14.13 -27.11 -16.94
N ASP A 264 -13.98 -27.45 -15.64
CA ASP A 264 -15.11 -27.69 -14.72
C ASP A 264 -15.41 -26.46 -13.87
N ILE A 265 -14.38 -25.65 -13.52
CA ILE A 265 -14.51 -24.42 -12.77
C ILE A 265 -13.41 -23.43 -13.17
N SER A 266 -13.80 -22.25 -13.65
CA SER A 266 -12.87 -21.13 -13.86
C SER A 266 -12.49 -20.47 -12.54
N ILE A 267 -11.21 -20.12 -12.36
CA ILE A 267 -10.72 -19.44 -11.16
C ILE A 267 -10.04 -18.13 -11.54
N LEU A 268 -10.54 -17.03 -10.96
CA LEU A 268 -9.95 -15.71 -11.04
C LEU A 268 -9.64 -15.22 -9.63
N SER A 269 -8.46 -14.64 -9.43
CA SER A 269 -8.00 -14.25 -8.10
C SER A 269 -7.48 -12.80 -8.04
N PHE A 270 -6.78 -12.45 -6.97
CA PHE A 270 -6.34 -11.10 -6.68
C PHE A 270 -4.93 -11.10 -6.06
N ASN A 271 -4.10 -10.11 -6.40
CA ASN A 271 -2.76 -9.72 -5.99
C ASN A 271 -1.67 -9.97 -7.03
N ASP A 272 -1.72 -11.05 -7.83
CA ASP A 272 -0.67 -11.51 -8.77
C ASP A 272 0.66 -11.79 -8.06
N ILE A 273 0.60 -12.61 -7.00
CA ILE A 273 1.81 -13.05 -6.30
C ILE A 273 2.75 -13.83 -7.26
N PRO A 274 4.07 -13.87 -6.98
CA PRO A 274 5.04 -14.50 -7.90
C PRO A 274 4.73 -15.94 -8.30
N THR A 275 4.03 -16.69 -7.45
CA THR A 275 3.65 -18.10 -7.71
C THR A 275 2.46 -18.24 -8.66
N ALA A 276 1.62 -17.23 -8.82
CA ALA A 276 0.39 -17.29 -9.64
C ALA A 276 0.65 -17.77 -11.09
N LYS A 277 1.75 -17.32 -11.71
CA LYS A 277 2.16 -17.72 -13.08
C LYS A 277 2.72 -19.13 -13.20
N TYR A 278 3.06 -19.78 -12.08
CA TYR A 278 3.61 -21.13 -12.03
C TYR A 278 2.62 -22.17 -11.52
N MET A 279 1.40 -21.76 -11.20
CA MET A 279 0.30 -22.68 -10.91
C MET A 279 -0.09 -23.43 -12.20
N ILE A 280 -0.72 -24.58 -12.09
CA ILE A 280 -1.14 -25.42 -13.22
C ILE A 280 -2.64 -25.66 -13.12
N PRO A 281 -3.46 -25.05 -14.05
CA PRO A 281 -3.06 -24.03 -15.04
C PRO A 281 -2.61 -22.71 -14.40
N SER A 282 -1.92 -21.85 -15.15
CA SER A 282 -1.47 -20.55 -14.64
C SER A 282 -2.66 -19.64 -14.28
N LEU A 283 -2.58 -18.99 -13.12
CA LEU A 283 -3.71 -18.30 -12.48
C LEU A 283 -3.99 -16.93 -13.11
N THR A 284 -5.20 -16.73 -13.61
CA THR A 284 -5.77 -15.42 -13.99
C THR A 284 -6.05 -14.64 -12.69
N THR A 285 -5.50 -13.45 -12.58
CA THR A 285 -5.55 -12.69 -11.33
C THR A 285 -5.47 -11.18 -11.58
N VAL A 286 -5.97 -10.40 -10.66
CA VAL A 286 -5.80 -8.93 -10.66
C VAL A 286 -4.43 -8.60 -10.05
N ARG A 287 -3.55 -8.00 -10.86
CA ARG A 287 -2.25 -7.53 -10.38
C ARG A 287 -2.38 -6.25 -9.58
N VAL A 288 -1.87 -6.29 -8.36
CA VAL A 288 -1.61 -5.11 -7.53
C VAL A 288 -0.12 -4.77 -7.63
N TYR A 289 0.16 -3.51 -7.92
CA TYR A 289 1.54 -3.02 -8.05
C TYR A 289 2.13 -2.66 -6.68
N THR A 290 2.31 -3.64 -5.81
CA THR A 290 2.79 -3.49 -4.43
C THR A 290 4.12 -2.76 -4.32
N GLU A 291 5.04 -2.98 -5.28
CA GLU A 291 6.33 -2.29 -5.33
C GLU A 291 6.12 -0.78 -5.54
N PHE A 292 5.24 -0.38 -6.46
CA PHE A 292 4.93 1.03 -6.69
C PHE A 292 4.19 1.66 -5.52
N MET A 293 3.35 0.91 -4.78
CA MET A 293 2.72 1.40 -3.55
C MET A 293 3.77 1.76 -2.50
N GLY A 294 4.74 0.87 -2.26
CA GLY A 294 5.83 1.13 -1.32
C GLY A 294 6.70 2.33 -1.72
N MET A 295 7.06 2.42 -3.01
CA MET A 295 7.84 3.55 -3.54
C MET A 295 7.10 4.88 -3.39
N ALA A 296 5.81 4.93 -3.74
CA ALA A 296 4.98 6.12 -3.63
C ALA A 296 4.82 6.59 -2.18
N ALA A 297 4.74 5.65 -1.23
CA ALA A 297 4.66 5.97 0.20
C ALA A 297 5.92 6.69 0.69
N VAL A 298 7.11 6.23 0.26
CA VAL A 298 8.38 6.90 0.60
C VAL A 298 8.43 8.29 -0.03
N ASP A 299 8.06 8.43 -1.31
CA ASP A 299 8.07 9.72 -2.00
C ASP A 299 7.11 10.72 -1.33
N LEU A 300 5.90 10.31 -0.94
CA LEU A 300 4.95 11.13 -0.16
C LEU A 300 5.53 11.53 1.20
N MET A 301 6.14 10.60 1.91
CA MET A 301 6.77 10.85 3.21
C MET A 301 7.88 11.89 3.10
N LEU A 302 8.77 11.74 2.14
CA LEU A 302 9.87 12.69 1.91
C LEU A 302 9.36 14.06 1.51
N GLU A 303 8.38 14.12 0.60
CA GLU A 303 7.73 15.37 0.23
C GLU A 303 7.15 16.08 1.46
N ASN A 304 6.46 15.37 2.33
CA ASN A 304 5.87 15.95 3.54
C ASN A 304 6.94 16.49 4.51
N ILE A 305 7.99 15.70 4.79
CA ILE A 305 9.09 16.10 5.68
C ILE A 305 9.83 17.34 5.14
N ILE A 306 10.10 17.37 3.82
CA ILE A 306 10.91 18.44 3.22
C ILE A 306 10.09 19.74 3.02
N SER A 307 8.87 19.63 2.49
CA SER A 307 8.06 20.79 2.12
C SER A 307 7.13 21.28 3.22
N ASN A 308 6.93 20.52 4.29
CA ASN A 308 6.00 20.83 5.39
C ASN A 308 4.61 21.25 4.85
N ARG A 309 4.04 20.42 3.95
CA ARG A 309 2.77 20.71 3.27
C ARG A 309 1.63 20.95 4.26
N CYS A 310 0.72 21.85 3.92
CA CYS A 310 -0.51 22.09 4.69
C CYS A 310 -1.72 21.27 4.20
N TYR A 311 -1.57 20.54 3.08
CA TYR A 311 -2.59 19.67 2.49
C TYR A 311 -2.12 18.22 2.48
N ARG A 312 -3.09 17.29 2.38
CA ARG A 312 -2.83 15.83 2.32
C ARG A 312 -3.07 15.32 0.91
N LYS A 313 -2.43 14.20 0.59
CA LYS A 313 -2.55 13.54 -0.70
C LYS A 313 -3.00 12.10 -0.52
N LYS A 314 -3.93 11.68 -1.37
CA LYS A 314 -4.27 10.27 -1.56
C LYS A 314 -3.79 9.86 -2.95
N VAL A 315 -2.84 8.93 -3.00
CA VAL A 315 -2.35 8.34 -4.26
C VAL A 315 -3.08 7.02 -4.47
N VAL A 316 -3.72 6.87 -5.63
CA VAL A 316 -4.41 5.65 -6.02
C VAL A 316 -3.57 4.97 -7.11
N ILE A 317 -3.12 3.75 -6.86
CA ILE A 317 -2.42 2.91 -7.83
C ILE A 317 -3.43 1.98 -8.49
N ASN A 318 -3.61 2.10 -9.80
CA ASN A 318 -4.54 1.25 -10.53
C ASN A 318 -4.04 -0.19 -10.58
N ALA A 319 -4.98 -1.14 -10.42
CA ALA A 319 -4.72 -2.56 -10.62
C ALA A 319 -4.91 -2.96 -12.10
N GLU A 320 -4.42 -4.13 -12.49
CA GLU A 320 -4.49 -4.64 -13.87
C GLU A 320 -4.91 -6.12 -13.87
N LEU A 321 -5.92 -6.48 -14.69
CA LEU A 321 -6.27 -7.88 -14.87
C LEU A 321 -5.21 -8.60 -15.71
N LYS A 322 -4.60 -9.64 -15.16
CA LYS A 322 -3.67 -10.54 -15.83
C LYS A 322 -4.37 -11.81 -16.23
N ILE A 323 -4.80 -11.87 -17.48
CA ILE A 323 -5.46 -13.05 -18.06
C ILE A 323 -4.41 -14.13 -18.32
N ARG A 324 -4.68 -15.34 -17.82
CA ARG A 324 -3.87 -16.55 -18.00
C ARG A 324 -4.78 -17.74 -18.35
N GLU A 325 -4.43 -18.94 -17.88
CA GLU A 325 -5.07 -20.18 -18.33
C GLU A 325 -6.22 -20.68 -17.46
N SER A 326 -6.44 -20.07 -16.27
CA SER A 326 -7.40 -20.56 -15.27
C SER A 326 -8.86 -20.17 -15.50
N CYS A 327 -9.16 -19.47 -16.58
CA CYS A 327 -10.52 -19.08 -16.96
C CYS A 327 -10.82 -19.42 -18.42
N ILE A 328 -12.02 -19.91 -18.70
CA ILE A 328 -12.48 -20.30 -20.04
C ILE A 328 -13.92 -19.81 -20.28
N LYS A 329 -14.28 -19.64 -21.54
CA LYS A 329 -15.65 -19.32 -21.91
C LYS A 329 -16.58 -20.51 -21.61
N VAL A 330 -17.74 -20.22 -21.02
CA VAL A 330 -18.79 -21.20 -20.78
C VAL A 330 -19.27 -21.76 -22.15
N LYS A 331 -19.41 -23.08 -22.24
CA LYS A 331 -19.84 -23.76 -23.47
C LYS A 331 -21.35 -23.67 -23.68
#